data_ac68dc7eebd9c5c5ac7d03843727ad06
#
_entry.id   ac68dc7eebd9c5c5ac7d03843727ad06
#
_cell.length_a   1.000
_cell.length_b   1.000
_cell.length_c   1.000
_cell.angle_alpha   90.00
_cell.angle_beta   90.00
_cell.angle_gamma   90.00
#
_symmetry.space_group_name_H-M   'P 1'
#
loop_
_entity.id
_entity.type
_entity.pdbx_description
1 polymer ?
#
loop_
_entity_poly.entity_id
_entity_poly.type
_entity_poly.pdbx_seq_one_letter_code
_entity_poly.pdbx_strand_id
1 'polypeptide(L)'
;WNSALKSAKKVKNIEFRTLVTWMHLKTTQNSATFNDYKNFIDSNENYPRIGRIKYLAEHKLSTDTISPKKIIDWYGSIEPVSGFGKMILGESYILKGNKEKGIKLIKDGWVNAELNKSELRFYRKKFKKYLNAEDYIKRADYLAWNNKYWDLKRMLRYLPKEHELLYNAR
;
A
#
# COMPACT_ATOMS: atom_id res chain seq x y z
N TRP A 1 -3.08 -20.26 -11.62
CA TRP A 1 -2.98 -20.48 -10.17
C TRP A 1 -4.14 -21.28 -9.60
N ASN A 2 -5.38 -21.08 -10.04
CA ASN A 2 -6.55 -21.78 -9.49
C ASN A 2 -6.41 -23.31 -9.52
N SER A 3 -5.89 -23.85 -10.62
CA SER A 3 -5.64 -25.30 -10.75
C SER A 3 -4.54 -25.76 -9.78
N ALA A 4 -3.42 -25.02 -9.71
CA ALA A 4 -2.32 -25.34 -8.81
C ALA A 4 -2.73 -25.31 -7.33
N LEU A 5 -3.51 -24.30 -6.92
CA LEU A 5 -4.02 -24.20 -5.54
C LEU A 5 -5.01 -25.32 -5.21
N LYS A 6 -5.89 -25.70 -6.17
CA LYS A 6 -6.79 -26.85 -5.99
C LYS A 6 -6.03 -28.17 -5.84
N SER A 7 -4.99 -28.37 -6.67
CA SER A 7 -4.16 -29.57 -6.58
C SER A 7 -3.38 -29.62 -5.27
N ALA A 8 -2.79 -28.48 -4.86
CA ALA A 8 -2.06 -28.40 -3.60
C ALA A 8 -2.95 -28.72 -2.37
N LYS A 9 -4.22 -28.31 -2.38
CA LYS A 9 -5.18 -28.66 -1.29
C LYS A 9 -5.39 -30.14 -1.11
N LYS A 10 -5.22 -30.95 -2.17
CA LYS A 10 -5.37 -32.43 -2.11
C LYS A 10 -4.14 -33.12 -1.54
N VAL A 11 -3.01 -32.46 -1.50
CA VAL A 11 -1.76 -33.03 -0.98
C VAL A 11 -1.78 -32.97 0.54
N LYS A 12 -1.45 -34.06 1.22
CA LYS A 12 -1.41 -34.11 2.70
C LYS A 12 -0.24 -33.28 3.30
N ASN A 13 0.83 -33.09 2.54
CA ASN A 13 2.00 -32.35 2.99
C ASN A 13 1.68 -30.85 3.15
N ILE A 14 1.75 -30.38 4.40
CA ILE A 14 1.44 -28.98 4.78
C ILE A 14 2.48 -28.02 4.22
N GLU A 15 3.75 -28.38 4.23
CA GLU A 15 4.84 -27.53 3.75
C GLU A 15 4.71 -27.24 2.26
N PHE A 16 4.37 -28.28 1.49
CA PHE A 16 4.10 -28.12 0.06
C PHE A 16 2.91 -27.19 -0.21
N ARG A 17 1.82 -27.32 0.55
CA ARG A 17 0.66 -26.41 0.42
C ARG A 17 1.06 -24.97 0.76
N THR A 18 1.82 -24.78 1.82
CA THR A 18 2.33 -23.46 2.24
C THR A 18 3.21 -22.85 1.16
N LEU A 19 4.12 -23.63 0.58
CA LEU A 19 4.99 -23.19 -0.52
C LEU A 19 4.18 -22.73 -1.73
N VAL A 20 3.22 -23.53 -2.19
CA VAL A 20 2.38 -23.16 -3.35
C VAL A 20 1.57 -21.90 -3.05
N THR A 21 1.01 -21.76 -1.86
CA THR A 21 0.30 -20.55 -1.43
C THR A 21 1.22 -19.34 -1.43
N TRP A 22 2.41 -19.45 -0.86
CA TRP A 22 3.40 -18.37 -0.85
C TRP A 22 3.81 -17.94 -2.26
N MET A 23 4.06 -18.90 -3.16
CA MET A 23 4.38 -18.61 -4.56
C MET A 23 3.23 -17.84 -5.24
N HIS A 24 1.98 -18.23 -5.01
CA HIS A 24 0.81 -17.53 -5.52
C HIS A 24 0.73 -16.09 -4.96
N LEU A 25 0.85 -15.92 -3.65
CA LEU A 25 0.76 -14.62 -3.00
C LEU A 25 1.87 -13.65 -3.43
N LYS A 26 3.06 -14.16 -3.78
CA LYS A 26 4.16 -13.36 -4.34
C LYS A 26 3.93 -12.86 -5.76
N THR A 27 3.07 -13.52 -6.51
CA THR A 27 2.81 -13.15 -7.91
C THR A 27 2.07 -11.81 -7.94
N THR A 28 2.55 -10.87 -8.76
CA THR A 28 1.83 -9.61 -9.00
C THR A 28 0.51 -9.86 -9.72
N GLN A 29 -0.50 -9.05 -9.47
CA GLN A 29 -1.84 -9.15 -10.08
C GLN A 29 -2.55 -10.50 -9.84
N ASN A 30 -2.21 -11.20 -8.75
CA ASN A 30 -2.94 -12.41 -8.36
C ASN A 30 -4.37 -12.06 -7.89
N SER A 31 -5.23 -13.10 -7.87
CA SER A 31 -6.62 -12.98 -7.44
C SER A 31 -6.82 -13.07 -5.92
N ALA A 32 -5.74 -13.16 -5.13
CA ALA A 32 -5.83 -13.27 -3.69
C ALA A 32 -6.44 -12.01 -3.07
N THR A 33 -7.30 -12.23 -2.08
CA THR A 33 -7.91 -11.19 -1.27
C THR A 33 -7.00 -10.79 -0.11
N PHE A 34 -7.31 -9.68 0.57
CA PHE A 34 -6.64 -9.32 1.82
C PHE A 34 -6.68 -10.45 2.86
N ASN A 35 -7.81 -11.15 2.98
CA ASN A 35 -7.95 -12.25 3.94
C ASN A 35 -7.02 -13.42 3.62
N ASP A 36 -6.77 -13.72 2.34
CA ASP A 36 -5.81 -14.76 1.96
C ASP A 36 -4.40 -14.41 2.41
N TYR A 37 -4.00 -13.16 2.23
CA TYR A 37 -2.73 -12.65 2.72
C TYR A 37 -2.64 -12.68 4.25
N LYS A 38 -3.68 -12.18 4.92
CA LYS A 38 -3.75 -12.15 6.39
C LYS A 38 -3.61 -13.54 6.97
N ASN A 39 -4.39 -14.50 6.49
CA ASN A 39 -4.35 -15.88 6.98
C ASN A 39 -2.96 -16.52 6.78
N PHE A 40 -2.31 -16.22 5.65
CA PHE A 40 -0.95 -16.69 5.42
C PHE A 40 0.05 -16.08 6.40
N ILE A 41 -0.01 -14.77 6.62
CA ILE A 41 0.87 -14.03 7.53
C ILE A 41 0.73 -14.54 8.96
N ASP A 42 -0.52 -14.67 9.44
CA ASP A 42 -0.82 -15.10 10.80
C ASP A 42 -0.31 -16.52 11.10
N SER A 43 -0.31 -17.39 10.09
CA SER A 43 0.13 -18.78 10.23
C SER A 43 1.61 -19.01 9.93
N ASN A 44 2.32 -18.00 9.39
CA ASN A 44 3.67 -18.16 8.85
C ASN A 44 4.55 -16.92 9.09
N GLU A 45 4.58 -16.40 10.31
CA GLU A 45 5.27 -15.14 10.66
C GLU A 45 6.74 -15.07 10.24
N ASN A 46 7.43 -16.19 10.29
CA ASN A 46 8.87 -16.30 9.97
C ASN A 46 9.14 -16.86 8.56
N TYR A 47 8.12 -16.90 7.69
CA TYR A 47 8.31 -17.44 6.34
C TYR A 47 9.22 -16.54 5.49
N PRO A 48 10.04 -17.12 4.58
CA PRO A 48 10.93 -16.33 3.75
C PRO A 48 10.22 -15.19 3.03
N ARG A 49 10.82 -13.98 3.10
CA ARG A 49 10.28 -12.76 2.51
C ARG A 49 8.87 -12.38 2.99
N ILE A 50 8.53 -12.66 4.22
CA ILE A 50 7.23 -12.29 4.81
C ILE A 50 6.96 -10.78 4.72
N GLY A 51 7.98 -9.94 4.80
CA GLY A 51 7.85 -8.48 4.59
C GLY A 51 7.30 -8.13 3.20
N ARG A 52 7.67 -8.89 2.15
CA ARG A 52 7.09 -8.70 0.81
C ARG A 52 5.63 -9.13 0.78
N ILE A 53 5.25 -10.18 1.49
CA ILE A 53 3.85 -10.63 1.60
C ILE A 53 3.03 -9.57 2.34
N LYS A 54 3.54 -9.00 3.44
CA LYS A 54 2.91 -7.88 4.17
C LYS A 54 2.71 -6.67 3.26
N TYR A 55 3.74 -6.28 2.51
CA TYR A 55 3.65 -5.19 1.52
C TYR A 55 2.51 -5.43 0.50
N LEU A 56 2.43 -6.64 -0.06
CA LEU A 56 1.39 -6.98 -1.04
C LEU A 56 -0.01 -7.05 -0.39
N ALA A 57 -0.10 -7.50 0.86
CA ALA A 57 -1.33 -7.48 1.64
C ALA A 57 -1.85 -6.05 1.82
N GLU A 58 -0.97 -5.10 2.14
CA GLU A 58 -1.34 -3.69 2.28
C GLU A 58 -1.97 -3.13 1.00
N HIS A 59 -1.47 -3.52 -0.18
CA HIS A 59 -2.04 -3.12 -1.48
C HIS A 59 -3.40 -3.78 -1.81
N LYS A 60 -3.90 -4.68 -0.96
CA LYS A 60 -5.27 -5.23 -1.03
C LYS A 60 -6.23 -4.55 -0.05
N LEU A 61 -5.74 -3.65 0.79
CA LEU A 61 -6.58 -2.90 1.72
C LEU A 61 -7.42 -1.85 1.00
N SER A 62 -8.68 -1.74 1.39
CA SER A 62 -9.57 -0.66 1.00
C SER A 62 -10.62 -0.46 2.08
N THR A 63 -10.84 0.78 2.48
CA THR A 63 -11.91 1.14 3.43
C THR A 63 -13.31 0.98 2.84
N ASP A 64 -13.42 0.82 1.51
CA ASP A 64 -14.68 0.56 0.83
C ASP A 64 -15.13 -0.92 0.98
N THR A 65 -14.18 -1.84 1.20
CA THR A 65 -14.45 -3.28 1.28
C THR A 65 -14.12 -3.90 2.64
N ILE A 66 -13.30 -3.25 3.45
CA ILE A 66 -12.86 -3.73 4.76
C ILE A 66 -13.18 -2.63 5.79
N SER A 67 -13.86 -2.99 6.87
CA SER A 67 -14.22 -1.99 7.88
C SER A 67 -12.98 -1.34 8.49
N PRO A 68 -13.02 -0.02 8.76
CA PRO A 68 -11.89 0.71 9.37
C PRO A 68 -11.37 0.08 10.66
N LYS A 69 -12.29 -0.44 11.49
CA LYS A 69 -11.91 -1.15 12.73
C LYS A 69 -11.02 -2.36 12.42
N LYS A 70 -11.40 -3.21 11.45
CA LYS A 70 -10.60 -4.41 11.08
C LYS A 70 -9.22 -4.04 10.57
N ILE A 71 -9.10 -2.93 9.83
CA ILE A 71 -7.79 -2.44 9.33
C ILE A 71 -6.92 -2.00 10.52
N ILE A 72 -7.46 -1.21 11.44
CA ILE A 72 -6.75 -0.76 12.63
C ILE A 72 -6.35 -1.95 13.51
N ASP A 73 -7.25 -2.88 13.75
CA ASP A 73 -7.00 -4.08 14.55
C ASP A 73 -5.91 -4.98 13.93
N TRP A 74 -5.87 -5.07 12.58
CA TRP A 74 -4.83 -5.86 11.89
C TRP A 74 -3.44 -5.29 12.09
N TYR A 75 -3.29 -3.97 12.06
CA TYR A 75 -1.99 -3.35 12.35
C TYR A 75 -1.65 -3.39 13.84
N GLY A 76 -2.64 -3.23 14.74
CA GLY A 76 -2.39 -3.16 16.17
C GLY A 76 -1.36 -2.08 16.51
N SER A 77 -0.19 -2.51 17.01
CA SER A 77 0.97 -1.66 17.29
C SER A 77 2.02 -1.68 16.17
N ILE A 78 1.83 -2.49 15.13
CA ILE A 78 2.82 -2.65 14.04
C ILE A 78 2.64 -1.51 13.04
N GLU A 79 3.73 -0.90 12.63
CA GLU A 79 3.70 0.11 11.57
C GLU A 79 3.50 -0.51 10.18
N PRO A 80 2.75 0.16 9.29
CA PRO A 80 2.65 -0.23 7.90
C PRO A 80 4.01 -0.26 7.20
N VAL A 81 4.25 -1.28 6.38
CA VAL A 81 5.51 -1.44 5.64
C VAL A 81 5.55 -0.61 4.35
N SER A 82 4.41 -0.08 3.90
CA SER A 82 4.30 0.75 2.70
C SER A 82 3.63 2.10 2.97
N GLY A 83 3.94 3.08 2.12
CA GLY A 83 3.22 4.35 2.14
C GLY A 83 1.73 4.19 1.82
N PHE A 84 1.38 3.22 0.96
CA PHE A 84 -0.01 2.89 0.69
C PHE A 84 -0.73 2.41 1.95
N GLY A 85 -0.12 1.47 2.69
CA GLY A 85 -0.66 0.98 3.96
C GLY A 85 -0.86 2.11 4.98
N LYS A 86 0.12 3.04 5.09
CA LYS A 86 0.00 4.23 5.95
C LYS A 86 -1.21 5.09 5.58
N MET A 87 -1.44 5.33 4.28
CA MET A 87 -2.59 6.13 3.82
C MET A 87 -3.93 5.45 4.18
N ILE A 88 -4.06 4.15 3.97
CA ILE A 88 -5.30 3.42 4.26
C ILE A 88 -5.54 3.29 5.77
N LEU A 89 -4.49 3.07 6.55
CA LEU A 89 -4.58 3.11 8.02
C LEU A 89 -4.99 4.50 8.52
N GLY A 90 -4.39 5.55 7.94
CA GLY A 90 -4.72 6.94 8.25
C GLY A 90 -6.19 7.27 7.95
N GLU A 91 -6.70 6.84 6.80
CA GLU A 91 -8.12 6.95 6.47
C GLU A 91 -9.00 6.22 7.49
N SER A 92 -8.59 5.02 7.88
CA SER A 92 -9.32 4.21 8.87
C SER A 92 -9.42 4.93 10.23
N TYR A 93 -8.34 5.58 10.67
CA TYR A 93 -8.38 6.40 11.88
C TYR A 93 -9.31 7.61 11.75
N ILE A 94 -9.32 8.29 10.61
CA ILE A 94 -10.24 9.43 10.37
C ILE A 94 -11.70 8.96 10.46
N LEU A 95 -12.02 7.84 9.80
CA LEU A 95 -13.36 7.25 9.82
C LEU A 95 -13.81 6.78 11.21
N LYS A 96 -12.84 6.52 12.11
CA LYS A 96 -13.09 6.18 13.51
C LYS A 96 -13.01 7.39 14.46
N GLY A 97 -12.92 8.61 13.93
CA GLY A 97 -12.94 9.85 14.71
C GLY A 97 -11.57 10.37 15.15
N ASN A 98 -10.48 9.61 14.96
CA ASN A 98 -9.12 10.07 15.28
C ASN A 98 -8.50 10.79 14.06
N LYS A 99 -8.99 12.02 13.84
CA LYS A 99 -8.64 12.81 12.65
C LYS A 99 -7.17 13.23 12.63
N GLU A 100 -6.60 13.62 13.75
CA GLU A 100 -5.23 14.11 13.85
C GLU A 100 -4.22 13.00 13.47
N LYS A 101 -4.30 11.83 14.13
CA LYS A 101 -3.48 10.67 13.83
C LYS A 101 -3.65 10.22 12.37
N GLY A 102 -4.89 10.24 11.89
CA GLY A 102 -5.19 9.84 10.52
C GLY A 102 -4.59 10.76 9.47
N ILE A 103 -4.66 12.09 9.65
CA ILE A 103 -4.05 13.06 8.74
C ILE A 103 -2.54 12.91 8.71
N LYS A 104 -1.89 12.74 9.86
CA LYS A 104 -0.44 12.51 9.94
C LYS A 104 -0.04 11.30 9.11
N LEU A 105 -0.71 10.16 9.31
CA LEU A 105 -0.43 8.92 8.56
C LEU A 105 -0.67 9.07 7.05
N ILE A 106 -1.73 9.80 6.64
CA ILE A 106 -1.98 10.06 5.22
C ILE A 106 -0.84 10.87 4.61
N LYS A 107 -0.39 11.93 5.27
CA LYS A 107 0.73 12.77 4.81
C LYS A 107 2.03 11.99 4.71
N ASP A 108 2.38 11.24 5.75
CA ASP A 108 3.58 10.40 5.78
C ASP A 108 3.54 9.34 4.67
N GLY A 109 2.40 8.67 4.51
CA GLY A 109 2.21 7.66 3.48
C GLY A 109 2.19 8.23 2.07
N TRP A 110 1.61 9.42 1.87
CA TRP A 110 1.55 10.11 0.58
C TRP A 110 2.92 10.31 -0.06
N VAL A 111 3.94 10.60 0.74
CA VAL A 111 5.30 10.86 0.26
C VAL A 111 5.84 9.67 -0.54
N ASN A 112 5.73 8.46 -0.03
CA ASN A 112 6.40 7.27 -0.58
C ASN A 112 5.46 6.16 -1.07
N ALA A 113 4.14 6.41 -1.12
CA ALA A 113 3.19 5.44 -1.65
C ALA A 113 3.46 5.15 -3.14
N GLU A 114 3.61 3.87 -3.48
CA GLU A 114 3.64 3.43 -4.86
C GLU A 114 2.22 3.42 -5.43
N LEU A 115 1.93 4.35 -6.33
CA LEU A 115 0.61 4.57 -6.91
C LEU A 115 0.71 4.56 -8.43
N ASN A 116 -0.08 3.73 -9.09
CA ASN A 116 -0.24 3.83 -10.53
C ASN A 116 -1.02 5.11 -10.91
N LYS A 117 -1.17 5.38 -12.22
CA LYS A 117 -1.81 6.61 -12.72
C LYS A 117 -3.26 6.79 -12.23
N SER A 118 -4.04 5.74 -12.15
CA SER A 118 -5.44 5.78 -11.69
C SER A 118 -5.52 5.95 -10.18
N GLU A 119 -4.70 5.23 -9.43
CA GLU A 119 -4.58 5.34 -7.97
C GLU A 119 -4.13 6.75 -7.55
N LEU A 120 -3.11 7.31 -8.22
CA LEU A 120 -2.65 8.67 -7.95
C LEU A 120 -3.80 9.68 -8.11
N ARG A 121 -4.57 9.57 -9.20
CA ARG A 121 -5.73 10.46 -9.44
C ARG A 121 -6.79 10.29 -8.34
N PHE A 122 -7.11 9.04 -8.00
CA PHE A 122 -8.13 8.69 -7.01
C PHE A 122 -7.75 9.21 -5.62
N TYR A 123 -6.58 8.82 -5.10
CA TYR A 123 -6.16 9.17 -3.75
C TYR A 123 -5.85 10.66 -3.60
N ARG A 124 -5.31 11.31 -4.63
CA ARG A 124 -5.16 12.77 -4.64
C ARG A 124 -6.50 13.48 -4.49
N LYS A 125 -7.55 13.01 -5.18
CA LYS A 125 -8.90 13.59 -5.04
C LYS A 125 -9.48 13.29 -3.65
N LYS A 126 -9.35 12.05 -3.20
CA LYS A 126 -9.88 11.56 -1.92
C LYS A 126 -9.29 12.32 -0.72
N PHE A 127 -7.98 12.55 -0.75
CA PHE A 127 -7.25 13.19 0.34
C PHE A 127 -6.96 14.68 0.13
N LYS A 128 -7.53 15.31 -0.90
CA LYS A 128 -7.29 16.72 -1.25
C LYS A 128 -7.39 17.68 -0.06
N LYS A 129 -8.36 17.47 0.83
CA LYS A 129 -8.61 18.33 2.00
C LYS A 129 -7.57 18.17 3.12
N TYR A 130 -6.71 17.16 3.06
CA TYR A 130 -5.68 16.86 4.05
C TYR A 130 -4.27 17.15 3.54
N LEU A 131 -4.09 17.23 2.21
CA LEU A 131 -2.81 17.46 1.55
C LEU A 131 -2.68 18.92 1.13
N ASN A 132 -1.51 19.51 1.36
CA ASN A 132 -1.14 20.86 0.95
C ASN A 132 0.01 20.85 -0.08
N ALA A 133 0.44 22.02 -0.55
CA ALA A 133 1.52 22.15 -1.53
C ALA A 133 2.83 21.50 -1.08
N GLU A 134 3.17 21.62 0.20
CA GLU A 134 4.38 21.03 0.77
C GLU A 134 4.35 19.49 0.70
N ASP A 135 3.20 18.85 0.93
CA ASP A 135 3.06 17.39 0.83
C ASP A 135 3.29 16.91 -0.61
N TYR A 136 2.89 17.70 -1.61
CA TYR A 136 3.16 17.40 -3.02
C TYR A 136 4.64 17.56 -3.36
N ILE A 137 5.29 18.60 -2.84
CA ILE A 137 6.74 18.83 -3.02
C ILE A 137 7.53 17.69 -2.39
N LYS A 138 7.24 17.30 -1.14
CA LYS A 138 7.90 16.17 -0.46
C LYS A 138 7.77 14.88 -1.25
N ARG A 139 6.61 14.62 -1.85
CA ARG A 139 6.43 13.45 -2.73
C ARG A 139 7.30 13.56 -3.98
N ALA A 140 7.33 14.72 -4.63
CA ALA A 140 8.15 14.93 -5.81
C ALA A 140 9.65 14.75 -5.51
N ASP A 141 10.14 15.28 -4.38
CA ASP A 141 11.50 15.07 -3.89
C ASP A 141 11.79 13.58 -3.71
N TYR A 142 10.93 12.87 -2.99
CA TYR A 142 11.09 11.43 -2.80
C TYR A 142 11.19 10.68 -4.14
N LEU A 143 10.32 10.98 -5.09
CA LEU A 143 10.31 10.33 -6.41
C LEU A 143 11.58 10.65 -7.22
N ALA A 144 12.05 11.90 -7.16
CA ALA A 144 13.29 12.34 -7.82
C ALA A 144 14.52 11.61 -7.24
N TRP A 145 14.65 11.57 -5.91
CA TRP A 145 15.77 10.92 -5.25
C TRP A 145 15.79 9.39 -5.41
N ASN A 146 14.62 8.77 -5.61
CA ASN A 146 14.49 7.33 -5.82
C ASN A 146 14.43 6.92 -7.31
N ASN A 147 14.82 7.81 -8.22
CA ASN A 147 14.83 7.57 -9.67
C ASN A 147 13.47 7.10 -10.24
N LYS A 148 12.36 7.54 -9.63
CA LYS A 148 11.00 7.21 -10.07
C LYS A 148 10.53 8.20 -11.16
N TYR A 149 11.26 8.28 -12.27
CA TYR A 149 11.08 9.28 -13.32
C TYR A 149 9.62 9.44 -13.79
N TRP A 150 8.97 8.33 -14.16
CA TRP A 150 7.60 8.39 -14.68
C TRP A 150 6.58 8.81 -13.63
N ASP A 151 6.80 8.46 -12.37
CA ASP A 151 5.94 8.87 -11.26
C ASP A 151 6.14 10.36 -10.97
N LEU A 152 7.38 10.83 -10.96
CA LEU A 152 7.72 12.24 -10.84
C LEU A 152 7.07 13.04 -11.96
N LYS A 153 7.24 12.64 -13.22
CA LYS A 153 6.64 13.34 -14.37
C LYS A 153 5.12 13.46 -14.25
N ARG A 154 4.46 12.47 -13.66
CA ARG A 154 3.02 12.55 -13.37
C ARG A 154 2.67 13.53 -12.25
N MET A 155 3.63 13.80 -11.33
CA MET A 155 3.42 14.73 -10.22
C MET A 155 3.63 16.19 -10.59
N LEU A 156 4.49 16.51 -11.57
CA LEU A 156 4.92 17.88 -11.90
C LEU A 156 3.75 18.85 -12.07
N ARG A 157 2.71 18.47 -12.78
CA ARG A 157 1.51 19.29 -13.02
C ARG A 157 0.70 19.65 -11.76
N TYR A 158 1.04 19.08 -10.61
CA TYR A 158 0.38 19.35 -9.33
C TYR A 158 1.24 20.18 -8.39
N LEU A 159 2.46 20.52 -8.81
CA LEU A 159 3.41 21.31 -8.05
C LEU A 159 3.22 22.82 -8.31
N PRO A 160 3.65 23.66 -7.38
CA PRO A 160 3.88 25.08 -7.67
C PRO A 160 4.87 25.23 -8.85
N LYS A 161 4.67 26.29 -9.67
CA LYS A 161 5.39 26.47 -10.94
C LYS A 161 6.92 26.45 -10.77
N GLU A 162 7.44 27.02 -9.71
CA GLU A 162 8.86 27.06 -9.40
C GLU A 162 9.45 25.67 -9.24
N HIS A 163 8.75 24.80 -8.49
CA HIS A 163 9.16 23.39 -8.30
C HIS A 163 8.98 22.56 -9.58
N GLU A 164 7.94 22.79 -10.36
CA GLU A 164 7.78 22.16 -11.68
C GLU A 164 8.99 22.42 -12.57
N LEU A 165 9.44 23.68 -12.65
CA LEU A 165 10.60 24.09 -13.45
C LEU A 165 11.89 23.44 -12.94
N LEU A 166 12.09 23.43 -11.61
CA LEU A 166 13.24 22.80 -10.98
C LEU A 166 13.40 21.32 -11.35
N TYR A 167 12.32 20.55 -11.27
CA TYR A 167 12.37 19.12 -11.58
C TYR A 167 12.40 18.81 -13.07
N ASN A 168 11.92 19.72 -13.93
CA ASN A 168 12.06 19.57 -15.39
C ASN A 168 13.50 19.84 -15.86
N ALA A 169 14.27 20.64 -15.12
CA ALA A 169 15.68 20.94 -15.43
C ALA A 169 16.65 19.83 -14.95
N ARG A 170 16.19 18.88 -14.16
CA ARG A 170 16.97 17.81 -13.53
C ARG A 170 16.81 16.47 -14.26
#